data_a6909d377b5f70d57c56a42dc4c4b25c
#
_entry.id   a6909d377b5f70d57c56a42dc4c4b25c
#
_cell.length_a   1.000
_cell.length_b   1.000
_cell.length_c   1.000
_cell.angle_alpha   90.00
_cell.angle_beta   90.00
_cell.angle_gamma   90.00
#
_symmetry.space_group_name_H-M   'P 1'
#
loop_
_entity.id
_entity.type
_entity.pdbx_description
1 polymer ?
#
loop_
_entity_poly.entity_id
_entity_poly.type
_entity_poly.pdbx_seq_one_letter_code
_entity_poly.pdbx_strand_id
1 'polypeptide(L)'
;LLQYHSAFVRLKQLVRSGELGRIHYIYSNRLSFGKIRREEDIMWSFAPHDISMILALANEEPETVMATGGNYLHRKIADVTTTHMDFASGLKAHVFVSWLHPFKEQMLVVVADRNMAVFRDTAPWEDKLLLYPHDIQWHEGVPVPEKKDAVRVAVDTSEPLKAECSHFLDCMASGRTPVTDAEEGIAVLRVLKAGQDSLNAGGRRVFLGGAGAGTARVMVHESSYVDDDVTIGEGTRIWHFCHVMRGSRIGRGCSIGQNVVIGPDVTIGDGCKIQNNVSVYKGVTLEDSVFCGPSVVFTNVFNPRAHIPRMDELRPTVVKKGATIGANATIVCGHTIGSYAFVGAGA
;
A
#
# COMPACT_ATOMS: atom_id res chain seq x y z
N LEU A 1 -11.36 -4.93 18.74
CA LEU A 1 -11.88 -5.95 19.67
C LEU A 1 -10.82 -6.98 20.05
N LEU A 2 -10.19 -7.72 19.12
CA LEU A 2 -9.21 -8.75 19.44
C LEU A 2 -7.93 -8.21 20.10
N GLN A 3 -7.60 -6.93 19.91
CA GLN A 3 -6.51 -6.26 20.61
C GLN A 3 -6.70 -6.24 22.14
N TYR A 4 -7.94 -6.41 22.61
CA TYR A 4 -8.32 -6.44 24.04
C TYR A 4 -8.59 -7.86 24.56
N HIS A 5 -8.49 -8.88 23.70
CA HIS A 5 -8.63 -10.27 24.14
C HIS A 5 -7.44 -10.67 25.00
N SER A 6 -7.67 -11.15 26.24
CA SER A 6 -6.61 -11.40 27.22
C SER A 6 -5.52 -12.35 26.73
N ALA A 7 -5.89 -13.42 25.99
CA ALA A 7 -4.92 -14.33 25.39
C ALA A 7 -4.06 -13.63 24.32
N PHE A 8 -4.64 -12.73 23.52
CA PHE A 8 -3.87 -11.96 22.55
C PHE A 8 -3.00 -10.89 23.23
N VAL A 9 -3.49 -10.24 24.28
CA VAL A 9 -2.68 -9.32 25.10
C VAL A 9 -1.47 -10.06 25.70
N ARG A 10 -1.68 -11.29 26.18
CA ARG A 10 -0.59 -12.12 26.70
C ARG A 10 0.39 -12.53 25.61
N LEU A 11 -0.10 -12.89 24.41
CA LEU A 11 0.77 -13.18 23.26
C LEU A 11 1.64 -11.96 22.89
N LYS A 12 1.08 -10.76 22.85
CA LYS A 12 1.87 -9.53 22.64
C LYS A 12 2.96 -9.33 23.69
N GLN A 13 2.68 -9.65 24.95
CA GLN A 13 3.68 -9.59 26.02
C GLN A 13 4.83 -10.58 25.78
N LEU A 14 4.53 -11.83 25.40
CA LEU A 14 5.52 -12.86 25.09
C LEU A 14 6.43 -12.47 23.92
N VAL A 15 5.86 -11.84 22.89
CA VAL A 15 6.62 -11.30 21.76
C VAL A 15 7.52 -10.15 22.23
N ARG A 16 6.98 -9.18 22.97
CA ARG A 16 7.73 -8.00 23.43
C ARG A 16 8.82 -8.32 24.46
N SER A 17 8.62 -9.33 25.29
CA SER A 17 9.63 -9.81 26.24
C SER A 17 10.78 -10.57 25.57
N GLY A 18 10.63 -10.92 24.28
CA GLY A 18 11.59 -11.75 23.57
C GLY A 18 11.55 -13.22 23.95
N GLU A 19 10.54 -13.69 24.67
CA GLU A 19 10.40 -15.09 25.10
C GLU A 19 10.22 -16.04 23.92
N LEU A 20 9.58 -15.57 22.82
CA LEU A 20 9.48 -16.34 21.59
C LEU A 20 10.79 -16.30 20.77
N GLY A 21 11.67 -15.34 21.00
CA GLY A 21 12.82 -15.07 20.16
C GLY A 21 12.46 -14.24 18.91
N ARG A 22 13.24 -14.39 17.84
CA ARG A 22 13.00 -13.72 16.57
C ARG A 22 11.85 -14.38 15.82
N ILE A 23 10.84 -13.61 15.45
CA ILE A 23 9.73 -14.12 14.66
C ILE A 23 10.18 -14.30 13.21
N HIS A 24 9.90 -15.47 12.65
CA HIS A 24 10.16 -15.81 11.25
C HIS A 24 8.95 -15.56 10.37
N TYR A 25 7.78 -16.07 10.79
CA TYR A 25 6.54 -15.79 10.09
C TYR A 25 5.32 -15.89 11.02
N ILE A 26 4.23 -15.25 10.58
CA ILE A 26 2.93 -15.29 11.25
C ILE A 26 1.89 -15.73 10.21
N TYR A 27 0.97 -16.62 10.59
CA TYR A 27 -0.19 -16.85 9.75
C TYR A 27 -1.48 -16.85 10.55
N SER A 28 -2.58 -16.51 9.88
CA SER A 28 -3.90 -16.51 10.47
C SER A 28 -4.92 -17.14 9.54
N ASN A 29 -5.79 -17.98 10.14
CA ASN A 29 -6.96 -18.55 9.49
C ASN A 29 -8.21 -18.01 10.16
N ARG A 30 -9.13 -17.45 9.37
CA ARG A 30 -10.48 -17.09 9.83
C ARG A 30 -11.51 -17.64 8.85
N LEU A 31 -12.03 -18.79 9.23
CA LEU A 31 -12.80 -19.67 8.35
C LEU A 31 -14.14 -19.99 9.00
N SER A 32 -15.20 -20.02 8.21
CA SER A 32 -16.49 -20.55 8.67
C SER A 32 -17.41 -20.84 7.48
N PHE A 33 -18.42 -21.66 7.72
CA PHE A 33 -19.60 -21.74 6.86
C PHE A 33 -20.71 -20.96 7.57
N GLY A 34 -20.85 -19.67 7.26
CA GLY A 34 -21.69 -18.75 8.01
C GLY A 34 -22.42 -17.75 7.13
N LYS A 35 -22.53 -16.49 7.61
CA LYS A 35 -23.22 -15.44 6.88
C LYS A 35 -22.40 -15.03 5.66
N ILE A 36 -22.92 -15.34 4.46
CA ILE A 36 -22.37 -14.89 3.18
C ILE A 36 -22.89 -13.49 2.89
N ARG A 37 -22.00 -12.57 2.55
CA ARG A 37 -22.33 -11.16 2.29
C ARG A 37 -22.43 -10.90 0.79
N ARG A 38 -23.15 -9.84 0.41
CA ARG A 38 -23.33 -9.39 -0.97
C ARG A 38 -22.74 -8.00 -1.23
N GLU A 39 -22.46 -7.27 -0.16
CA GLU A 39 -22.02 -5.87 -0.19
C GLU A 39 -20.50 -5.75 -0.15
N GLU A 40 -19.84 -6.75 0.39
CA GLU A 40 -18.38 -6.79 0.56
C GLU A 40 -17.85 -8.21 0.34
N ASP A 41 -16.59 -8.35 -0.02
CA ASP A 41 -15.93 -9.65 -0.12
C ASP A 41 -15.42 -10.16 1.24
N ILE A 42 -15.00 -11.43 1.27
CA ILE A 42 -14.54 -12.10 2.49
C ILE A 42 -13.32 -11.41 3.11
N MET A 43 -12.43 -10.82 2.31
CA MET A 43 -11.23 -10.15 2.83
C MET A 43 -11.62 -8.92 3.67
N TRP A 44 -12.51 -8.06 3.16
CA TRP A 44 -13.01 -6.90 3.91
C TRP A 44 -13.85 -7.29 5.13
N SER A 45 -14.56 -8.43 5.02
CA SER A 45 -15.42 -8.90 6.11
C SER A 45 -14.63 -9.55 7.27
N PHE A 46 -13.60 -10.34 6.96
CA PHE A 46 -12.93 -11.19 7.95
C PHE A 46 -11.50 -10.75 8.26
N ALA A 47 -10.71 -10.40 7.26
CA ALA A 47 -9.28 -10.14 7.42
C ALA A 47 -8.91 -8.92 8.28
N PRO A 48 -9.74 -7.86 8.47
CA PRO A 48 -9.36 -6.72 9.30
C PRO A 48 -8.88 -7.11 10.70
N HIS A 49 -9.53 -8.09 11.32
CA HIS A 49 -9.17 -8.56 12.65
C HIS A 49 -7.79 -9.22 12.70
N ASP A 50 -7.50 -10.02 11.70
CA ASP A 50 -6.26 -10.79 11.60
C ASP A 50 -5.08 -9.88 11.20
N ILE A 51 -5.31 -8.96 10.27
CA ILE A 51 -4.34 -7.93 9.87
C ILE A 51 -3.98 -7.06 11.08
N SER A 52 -4.95 -6.58 11.85
CA SER A 52 -4.70 -5.80 13.07
C SER A 52 -3.82 -6.56 14.05
N MET A 53 -4.10 -7.84 14.29
CA MET A 53 -3.27 -8.68 15.17
C MET A 53 -1.84 -8.83 14.64
N ILE A 54 -1.68 -9.11 13.35
CA ILE A 54 -0.36 -9.29 12.72
C ILE A 54 0.47 -8.00 12.81
N LEU A 55 -0.12 -6.83 12.47
CA LEU A 55 0.57 -5.54 12.57
C LEU A 55 1.00 -5.24 14.00
N ALA A 56 0.16 -5.54 15.00
CA ALA A 56 0.48 -5.34 16.41
C ALA A 56 1.63 -6.25 16.93
N LEU A 57 1.80 -7.44 16.35
CA LEU A 57 2.90 -8.36 16.68
C LEU A 57 4.18 -8.02 15.89
N ALA A 58 4.06 -7.64 14.62
CA ALA A 58 5.17 -7.22 13.78
C ALA A 58 5.78 -5.90 14.26
N ASN A 59 4.96 -5.02 14.82
CA ASN A 59 5.32 -3.64 15.19
C ASN A 59 5.92 -2.83 14.03
N GLU A 60 5.51 -3.14 12.82
CA GLU A 60 5.87 -2.47 11.57
C GLU A 60 4.77 -2.68 10.53
N GLU A 61 4.68 -1.79 9.52
CA GLU A 61 3.81 -2.00 8.35
C GLU A 61 4.54 -2.88 7.31
N PRO A 62 3.83 -3.72 6.54
CA PRO A 62 4.46 -4.51 5.50
C PRO A 62 4.93 -3.61 4.34
N GLU A 63 6.05 -3.98 3.72
CA GLU A 63 6.52 -3.32 2.50
C GLU A 63 5.67 -3.68 1.29
N THR A 64 5.21 -4.94 1.25
CA THR A 64 4.42 -5.43 0.12
C THR A 64 3.25 -6.30 0.57
N VAL A 65 2.17 -6.22 -0.20
CA VAL A 65 0.99 -7.08 -0.06
C VAL A 65 0.69 -7.75 -1.39
N MET A 66 0.36 -9.03 -1.34
CA MET A 66 -0.12 -9.80 -2.48
C MET A 66 -1.34 -10.60 -2.03
N ALA A 67 -2.44 -10.50 -2.77
CA ALA A 67 -3.65 -11.25 -2.47
C ALA A 67 -4.18 -11.99 -3.69
N THR A 68 -4.58 -13.23 -3.47
CA THR A 68 -5.27 -14.08 -4.45
C THR A 68 -6.58 -14.57 -3.85
N GLY A 69 -7.54 -14.90 -4.69
CA GLY A 69 -8.85 -15.34 -4.21
C GLY A 69 -9.69 -16.00 -5.29
N GLY A 70 -10.84 -16.50 -4.86
CA GLY A 70 -11.83 -17.11 -5.73
C GLY A 70 -13.24 -16.62 -5.42
N ASN A 71 -14.03 -16.46 -6.46
CA ASN A 71 -15.42 -16.02 -6.43
C ASN A 71 -16.31 -17.11 -7.03
N TYR A 72 -16.86 -17.91 -6.16
CA TYR A 72 -17.64 -19.10 -6.55
C TYR A 72 -19.15 -18.86 -6.52
N LEU A 73 -19.62 -17.98 -5.64
CA LEU A 73 -21.05 -17.69 -5.48
C LEU A 73 -21.47 -16.43 -6.24
N HIS A 74 -20.62 -15.40 -6.27
CA HIS A 74 -20.91 -14.13 -6.94
C HIS A 74 -19.76 -13.75 -7.86
N ARG A 75 -20.08 -13.31 -9.09
CA ARG A 75 -19.05 -13.01 -10.13
C ARG A 75 -18.01 -11.95 -9.75
N LYS A 76 -18.27 -11.11 -8.76
CA LYS A 76 -17.42 -9.96 -8.40
C LYS A 76 -16.99 -9.93 -6.93
N ILE A 77 -17.44 -10.87 -6.13
CA ILE A 77 -17.19 -10.91 -4.69
C ILE A 77 -16.39 -12.16 -4.38
N ALA A 78 -15.21 -12.00 -3.81
CA ALA A 78 -14.37 -13.12 -3.41
C ALA A 78 -14.98 -13.82 -2.19
N ASP A 79 -15.11 -15.15 -2.28
CA ASP A 79 -15.61 -16.03 -1.22
C ASP A 79 -14.47 -16.62 -0.38
N VAL A 80 -13.28 -16.62 -0.95
CA VAL A 80 -12.04 -17.05 -0.32
C VAL A 80 -10.91 -16.16 -0.77
N THR A 81 -10.03 -15.74 0.16
CA THR A 81 -8.82 -15.02 -0.16
C THR A 81 -7.65 -15.48 0.68
N THR A 82 -6.46 -15.44 0.08
CA THR A 82 -5.18 -15.55 0.78
C THR A 82 -4.41 -14.25 0.55
N THR A 83 -4.05 -13.58 1.62
CA THR A 83 -3.29 -12.32 1.58
C THR A 83 -1.92 -12.56 2.19
N HIS A 84 -0.86 -12.29 1.44
CA HIS A 84 0.53 -12.37 1.87
C HIS A 84 1.08 -10.97 2.13
N MET A 85 1.90 -10.84 3.16
CA MET A 85 2.55 -9.60 3.59
C MET A 85 4.04 -9.86 3.79
N ASP A 86 4.88 -9.04 3.16
CA ASP A 86 6.34 -9.05 3.36
C ASP A 86 6.75 -7.79 4.11
N PHE A 87 7.59 -7.93 5.12
CA PHE A 87 8.04 -6.85 6.00
C PHE A 87 9.54 -6.57 5.83
N ALA A 88 9.95 -5.33 6.11
CA ALA A 88 11.36 -4.89 6.00
C ALA A 88 12.31 -5.70 6.91
N SER A 89 11.83 -6.10 8.09
CA SER A 89 12.57 -6.97 9.02
C SER A 89 12.88 -8.37 8.48
N GLY A 90 12.26 -8.76 7.34
CA GLY A 90 12.29 -10.11 6.78
C GLY A 90 11.19 -11.01 7.30
N LEU A 91 10.34 -10.54 8.23
CA LEU A 91 9.13 -11.23 8.65
C LEU A 91 8.22 -11.46 7.44
N LYS A 92 7.58 -12.61 7.39
CA LYS A 92 6.53 -12.98 6.44
C LYS A 92 5.22 -13.21 7.18
N ALA A 93 4.11 -12.77 6.60
CA ALA A 93 2.82 -13.14 7.15
C ALA A 93 1.81 -13.48 6.05
N HIS A 94 0.82 -14.30 6.40
CA HIS A 94 -0.33 -14.51 5.53
C HIS A 94 -1.61 -14.67 6.33
N VAL A 95 -2.71 -14.26 5.69
CA VAL A 95 -4.06 -14.37 6.22
C VAL A 95 -4.90 -15.16 5.22
N PHE A 96 -5.49 -16.25 5.66
CA PHE A 96 -6.41 -17.05 4.87
C PHE A 96 -7.83 -16.89 5.43
N VAL A 97 -8.75 -16.38 4.63
CA VAL A 97 -10.15 -16.16 5.03
C VAL A 97 -11.11 -16.78 4.03
N SER A 98 -12.16 -17.43 4.56
CA SER A 98 -13.21 -18.02 3.74
C SER A 98 -14.51 -18.15 4.53
N TRP A 99 -15.66 -17.88 3.88
CA TRP A 99 -16.97 -18.28 4.39
C TRP A 99 -17.51 -19.58 3.78
N LEU A 100 -16.72 -20.22 2.91
CA LEU A 100 -16.99 -21.54 2.30
C LEU A 100 -16.11 -22.62 2.94
N HIS A 101 -16.14 -22.72 4.28
CA HIS A 101 -15.33 -23.67 5.01
C HIS A 101 -16.20 -24.54 5.94
N PRO A 102 -16.01 -25.86 6.00
CA PRO A 102 -16.96 -26.78 6.65
C PRO A 102 -17.11 -26.57 8.17
N PHE A 103 -16.13 -25.96 8.82
CA PHE A 103 -16.17 -25.65 10.26
C PHE A 103 -15.62 -24.25 10.55
N LYS A 104 -15.92 -23.74 11.75
CA LYS A 104 -15.42 -22.45 12.22
C LYS A 104 -14.00 -22.64 12.77
N GLU A 105 -13.05 -21.90 12.20
CA GLU A 105 -11.68 -21.80 12.69
C GLU A 105 -11.28 -20.32 12.80
N GLN A 106 -10.73 -19.95 13.95
CA GLN A 106 -10.14 -18.63 14.18
C GLN A 106 -8.82 -18.86 14.91
N MET A 107 -7.75 -18.87 14.17
CA MET A 107 -6.44 -19.24 14.66
C MET A 107 -5.36 -18.30 14.11
N LEU A 108 -4.45 -17.88 15.00
CA LEU A 108 -3.24 -17.16 14.63
C LEU A 108 -2.04 -17.90 15.19
N VAL A 109 -1.04 -18.12 14.35
CA VAL A 109 0.20 -18.84 14.71
C VAL A 109 1.39 -17.94 14.48
N VAL A 110 2.24 -17.86 15.49
CA VAL A 110 3.53 -17.17 15.45
C VAL A 110 4.63 -18.20 15.50
N VAL A 111 5.46 -18.24 14.47
CA VAL A 111 6.63 -19.13 14.40
C VAL A 111 7.88 -18.29 14.60
N ALA A 112 8.64 -18.61 15.64
CA ALA A 112 9.86 -17.94 16.01
C ALA A 112 10.97 -18.94 16.32
N ASP A 113 12.19 -18.46 16.55
CA ASP A 113 13.39 -19.31 16.68
C ASP A 113 13.50 -20.06 18.02
N ARG A 114 12.81 -19.59 19.09
CA ARG A 114 12.84 -20.25 20.41
C ARG A 114 11.55 -20.99 20.73
N ASN A 115 10.42 -20.38 20.42
CA ASN A 115 9.12 -20.94 20.71
C ASN A 115 8.14 -20.60 19.58
N MET A 116 7.16 -21.48 19.35
CA MET A 116 6.02 -21.19 18.49
C MET A 116 4.80 -20.96 19.38
N ALA A 117 3.96 -19.99 19.01
CA ALA A 117 2.75 -19.68 19.77
C ALA A 117 1.52 -19.86 18.88
N VAL A 118 0.46 -20.45 19.46
CA VAL A 118 -0.83 -20.63 18.78
C VAL A 118 -1.93 -19.97 19.62
N PHE A 119 -2.56 -18.96 19.07
CA PHE A 119 -3.76 -18.35 19.59
C PHE A 119 -4.98 -18.86 18.85
N ARG A 120 -5.97 -19.44 19.58
CA ARG A 120 -7.22 -19.96 19.03
C ARG A 120 -8.40 -19.31 19.72
N ASP A 121 -9.06 -18.37 19.04
CA ASP A 121 -10.23 -17.68 19.62
C ASP A 121 -11.44 -18.62 19.83
N THR A 122 -11.56 -19.68 19.06
CA THR A 122 -12.64 -20.67 19.17
C THR A 122 -12.41 -21.77 20.19
N ALA A 123 -11.21 -21.86 20.79
CA ALA A 123 -10.87 -22.89 21.77
C ALA A 123 -11.44 -22.56 23.18
N PRO A 124 -11.59 -23.55 24.10
CA PRO A 124 -11.79 -23.31 25.51
C PRO A 124 -10.71 -22.38 26.10
N TRP A 125 -11.03 -21.70 27.21
CA TRP A 125 -10.11 -20.70 27.78
C TRP A 125 -8.73 -21.24 28.12
N GLU A 126 -8.65 -22.45 28.64
CA GLU A 126 -7.39 -23.14 28.97
C GLU A 126 -6.50 -23.43 27.75
N ASP A 127 -7.08 -23.50 26.55
CA ASP A 127 -6.41 -23.86 25.30
C ASP A 127 -6.33 -22.69 24.32
N LYS A 128 -6.73 -21.47 24.72
CA LYS A 128 -6.73 -20.30 23.85
C LYS A 128 -5.33 -19.86 23.43
N LEU A 129 -4.34 -20.05 24.29
CA LEU A 129 -2.96 -19.71 24.00
C LEU A 129 -2.03 -20.86 24.40
N LEU A 130 -1.38 -21.46 23.41
CA LEU A 130 -0.44 -22.55 23.57
C LEU A 130 0.94 -22.13 23.09
N LEU A 131 1.98 -22.53 23.82
CA LEU A 131 3.37 -22.45 23.40
C LEU A 131 3.89 -23.83 23.02
N TYR A 132 4.64 -23.90 21.95
CA TYR A 132 5.32 -25.12 21.48
C TYR A 132 6.82 -24.85 21.51
N PRO A 133 7.55 -25.35 22.55
CA PRO A 133 8.98 -25.18 22.70
C PRO A 133 9.76 -26.18 21.86
N HIS A 134 9.37 -26.33 20.59
CA HIS A 134 10.09 -27.17 19.63
C HIS A 134 11.47 -26.60 19.38
N ASP A 135 12.43 -27.48 19.09
CA ASP A 135 13.80 -27.10 18.84
C ASP A 135 14.34 -27.80 17.58
N ILE A 136 15.36 -27.22 16.97
CA ILE A 136 16.05 -27.80 15.83
C ILE A 136 17.53 -27.95 16.21
N GLN A 137 17.95 -29.23 16.40
CA GLN A 137 19.32 -29.56 16.63
C GLN A 137 20.06 -29.81 15.31
N TRP A 138 21.28 -29.31 15.21
CA TRP A 138 22.10 -29.50 14.02
C TRP A 138 23.15 -30.60 14.25
N HIS A 139 23.03 -31.70 13.53
CA HIS A 139 23.98 -32.82 13.58
C HIS A 139 24.70 -32.91 12.22
N GLU A 140 25.99 -32.64 12.20
CA GLU A 140 26.84 -32.69 11.00
C GLU A 140 26.24 -31.85 9.81
N GLY A 141 25.63 -30.69 10.11
CA GLY A 141 25.00 -29.82 9.12
C GLY A 141 23.58 -30.24 8.69
N VAL A 142 23.01 -31.28 9.29
CA VAL A 142 21.64 -31.76 9.04
C VAL A 142 20.74 -31.26 10.17
N PRO A 143 19.62 -30.56 9.86
CA PRO A 143 18.65 -30.13 10.88
C PRO A 143 17.77 -31.31 11.33
N VAL A 144 17.74 -31.56 12.63
CA VAL A 144 16.92 -32.60 13.26
C VAL A 144 15.89 -31.94 14.18
N PRO A 145 14.57 -32.07 13.92
CA PRO A 145 13.54 -31.46 14.75
C PRO A 145 13.35 -32.22 16.07
N GLU A 146 13.40 -31.51 17.18
CA GLU A 146 13.02 -32.00 18.51
C GLU A 146 11.62 -31.51 18.88
N LYS A 147 10.63 -32.39 18.84
CA LYS A 147 9.24 -32.08 19.21
C LYS A 147 9.06 -32.17 20.71
N LYS A 148 8.42 -31.17 21.29
CA LYS A 148 8.05 -31.09 22.70
C LYS A 148 6.55 -30.86 22.84
N ASP A 149 5.97 -31.25 23.98
CA ASP A 149 4.56 -31.06 24.25
C ASP A 149 4.21 -29.56 24.33
N ALA A 150 2.98 -29.24 23.95
CA ALA A 150 2.45 -27.90 24.06
C ALA A 150 2.27 -27.48 25.52
N VAL A 151 2.67 -26.27 25.85
CA VAL A 151 2.51 -25.66 27.16
C VAL A 151 1.33 -24.67 27.11
N ARG A 152 0.36 -24.88 28.01
CA ARG A 152 -0.76 -23.93 28.18
C ARG A 152 -0.26 -22.66 28.83
N VAL A 153 -0.57 -21.52 28.21
CA VAL A 153 -0.28 -20.21 28.81
C VAL A 153 -1.49 -19.76 29.60
N ALA A 154 -1.32 -19.55 30.89
CA ALA A 154 -2.39 -19.05 31.74
C ALA A 154 -2.83 -17.65 31.26
N VAL A 155 -4.12 -17.47 31.06
CA VAL A 155 -4.75 -16.22 30.68
C VAL A 155 -6.01 -16.00 31.50
N ASP A 156 -6.25 -14.75 31.88
CA ASP A 156 -7.47 -14.39 32.61
C ASP A 156 -8.67 -14.46 31.67
N THR A 157 -9.79 -14.98 32.17
CA THR A 157 -11.05 -14.94 31.47
C THR A 157 -11.53 -13.50 31.38
N SER A 158 -11.74 -12.98 30.17
CA SER A 158 -12.14 -11.61 29.95
C SER A 158 -13.25 -11.49 28.90
N GLU A 159 -13.99 -10.39 28.98
CA GLU A 159 -14.90 -9.98 27.92
C GLU A 159 -14.21 -8.88 27.07
N PRO A 160 -13.68 -9.20 25.89
CA PRO A 160 -12.90 -8.25 25.11
C PRO A 160 -13.63 -6.93 24.80
N LEU A 161 -14.94 -6.99 24.52
CA LEU A 161 -15.73 -5.79 24.24
C LEU A 161 -15.86 -4.89 25.49
N LYS A 162 -16.04 -5.48 26.67
CA LYS A 162 -16.07 -4.73 27.92
C LYS A 162 -14.71 -4.08 28.20
N ALA A 163 -13.62 -4.80 27.98
CA ALA A 163 -12.26 -4.28 28.12
C ALA A 163 -11.99 -3.10 27.16
N GLU A 164 -12.44 -3.22 25.91
CA GLU A 164 -12.34 -2.15 24.91
C GLU A 164 -13.10 -0.90 25.32
N CYS A 165 -14.39 -1.06 25.73
CA CYS A 165 -15.22 0.06 26.19
C CYS A 165 -14.64 0.74 27.44
N SER A 166 -14.20 -0.05 28.43
CA SER A 166 -13.55 0.48 29.64
C SER A 166 -12.29 1.26 29.32
N HIS A 167 -11.42 0.70 28.46
CA HIS A 167 -10.20 1.38 28.00
C HIS A 167 -10.51 2.70 27.29
N PHE A 168 -11.56 2.73 26.47
CA PHE A 168 -11.96 3.96 25.77
C PHE A 168 -12.40 5.06 26.79
N LEU A 169 -13.21 4.69 27.78
CA LEU A 169 -13.62 5.61 28.85
C LEU A 169 -12.40 6.13 29.65
N ASP A 170 -11.46 5.26 29.98
CA ASP A 170 -10.23 5.63 30.68
C ASP A 170 -9.36 6.59 29.85
N CYS A 171 -9.29 6.38 28.52
CA CYS A 171 -8.59 7.28 27.62
C CYS A 171 -9.27 8.66 27.58
N MET A 172 -10.60 8.70 27.51
CA MET A 172 -11.35 9.97 27.56
C MET A 172 -11.09 10.73 28.89
N ALA A 173 -11.09 10.03 30.02
CA ALA A 173 -10.87 10.65 31.32
C ALA A 173 -9.42 11.14 31.52
N SER A 174 -8.44 10.44 30.95
CA SER A 174 -7.01 10.71 31.16
C SER A 174 -6.33 11.49 30.04
N GLY A 175 -7.00 11.69 28.89
CA GLY A 175 -6.42 12.30 27.69
C GLY A 175 -5.36 11.43 26.98
N ARG A 176 -5.28 10.13 27.32
CA ARG A 176 -4.33 9.21 26.67
C ARG A 176 -4.86 8.73 25.33
N THR A 177 -3.96 8.47 24.38
CA THR A 177 -4.30 7.85 23.11
C THR A 177 -4.73 6.40 23.31
N PRO A 178 -5.86 5.97 22.71
CA PRO A 178 -6.29 4.56 22.76
C PRO A 178 -5.28 3.62 22.08
N VAL A 179 -5.25 2.36 22.54
CA VAL A 179 -4.41 1.30 21.91
C VAL A 179 -4.81 1.03 20.46
N THR A 180 -6.11 1.18 20.17
CA THR A 180 -6.67 1.08 18.81
C THR A 180 -7.10 2.49 18.38
N ASP A 181 -6.15 3.29 17.97
CA ASP A 181 -6.36 4.66 17.52
C ASP A 181 -6.61 4.75 16.00
N ALA A 182 -6.69 5.97 15.49
CA ALA A 182 -6.91 6.19 14.05
C ALA A 182 -5.74 5.71 13.19
N GLU A 183 -4.51 5.78 13.69
CA GLU A 183 -3.32 5.34 12.93
C GLU A 183 -3.30 3.82 12.78
N GLU A 184 -3.66 3.07 13.83
CA GLU A 184 -3.83 1.61 13.73
C GLU A 184 -4.92 1.26 12.71
N GLY A 185 -6.06 1.94 12.76
CA GLY A 185 -7.14 1.75 11.79
C GLY A 185 -6.70 2.03 10.36
N ILE A 186 -5.96 3.12 10.13
CA ILE A 186 -5.40 3.49 8.82
C ILE A 186 -4.40 2.44 8.32
N ALA A 187 -3.53 1.93 9.18
CA ALA A 187 -2.57 0.88 8.81
C ALA A 187 -3.28 -0.39 8.33
N VAL A 188 -4.33 -0.83 9.02
CA VAL A 188 -5.18 -1.97 8.60
C VAL A 188 -5.84 -1.70 7.24
N LEU A 189 -6.41 -0.51 7.04
CA LEU A 189 -7.06 -0.11 5.79
C LEU A 189 -6.07 -0.06 4.62
N ARG A 190 -4.83 0.37 4.83
CA ARG A 190 -3.76 0.35 3.80
C ARG A 190 -3.49 -1.08 3.32
N VAL A 191 -3.38 -2.03 4.23
CA VAL A 191 -3.16 -3.44 3.88
C VAL A 191 -4.36 -4.00 3.13
N LEU A 192 -5.59 -3.75 3.60
CA LEU A 192 -6.83 -4.19 2.92
C LEU A 192 -6.93 -3.60 1.51
N LYS A 193 -6.67 -2.31 1.36
CA LYS A 193 -6.69 -1.63 0.06
C LYS A 193 -5.65 -2.21 -0.89
N ALA A 194 -4.44 -2.43 -0.43
CA ALA A 194 -3.38 -3.05 -1.22
C ALA A 194 -3.74 -4.50 -1.61
N GLY A 195 -4.33 -5.26 -0.69
CA GLY A 195 -4.85 -6.60 -0.97
C GLY A 195 -5.93 -6.58 -2.04
N GLN A 196 -6.87 -5.64 -1.98
CA GLN A 196 -7.90 -5.47 -3.00
C GLN A 196 -7.33 -5.09 -4.36
N ASP A 197 -6.35 -4.19 -4.38
CA ASP A 197 -5.66 -3.80 -5.62
C ASP A 197 -4.92 -4.99 -6.23
N SER A 198 -4.29 -5.82 -5.39
CA SER A 198 -3.65 -7.06 -5.81
C SER A 198 -4.66 -8.07 -6.39
N LEU A 199 -5.79 -8.31 -5.72
CA LEU A 199 -6.88 -9.17 -6.23
C LEU A 199 -7.37 -8.72 -7.61
N ASN A 200 -7.62 -7.42 -7.76
CA ASN A 200 -8.08 -6.82 -9.01
C ASN A 200 -7.02 -6.90 -10.13
N ALA A 201 -5.75 -6.98 -9.75
CA ALA A 201 -4.61 -7.11 -10.66
C ALA A 201 -4.15 -8.58 -10.85
N GLY A 202 -5.00 -9.56 -10.53
CA GLY A 202 -4.70 -10.98 -10.72
C GLY A 202 -3.60 -11.53 -9.80
N GLY A 203 -3.45 -10.96 -8.59
CA GLY A 203 -2.49 -11.41 -7.60
C GLY A 203 -1.12 -10.70 -7.71
N ARG A 204 -1.02 -9.60 -8.42
CA ARG A 204 0.24 -8.82 -8.49
C ARG A 204 0.60 -8.26 -7.12
N ARG A 205 1.91 -8.24 -6.83
CA ARG A 205 2.45 -7.62 -5.62
C ARG A 205 2.22 -6.12 -5.63
N VAL A 206 1.68 -5.58 -4.54
CA VAL A 206 1.44 -4.16 -4.30
C VAL A 206 2.40 -3.68 -3.21
N PHE A 207 3.11 -2.60 -3.46
CA PHE A 207 4.02 -1.99 -2.50
C PHE A 207 3.27 -0.97 -1.64
N LEU A 208 3.41 -1.06 -0.32
CA LEU A 208 2.78 -0.16 0.66
C LEU A 208 3.63 1.06 1.01
N GLY A 209 4.88 1.09 0.64
CA GLY A 209 5.80 2.20 0.91
C GLY A 209 5.48 3.45 0.12
N GLY A 210 4.74 4.38 0.72
CA GLY A 210 4.36 5.64 0.07
C GLY A 210 3.71 6.70 0.96
N ALA A 211 3.86 6.64 2.30
CA ALA A 211 3.57 7.78 3.17
C ALA A 211 4.25 7.61 4.54
N GLY A 212 5.52 7.94 4.62
CA GLY A 212 6.31 7.98 5.85
C GLY A 212 7.79 7.87 5.56
N ALA A 213 8.48 8.99 5.39
CA ALA A 213 9.92 9.23 5.55
C ALA A 213 10.89 8.07 5.18
N GLY A 214 10.83 7.61 3.94
CA GLY A 214 11.87 6.82 3.31
C GLY A 214 11.70 6.98 1.82
N THR A 215 12.66 7.54 1.12
CA THR A 215 12.74 7.92 -0.29
C THR A 215 11.61 7.37 -1.16
N ALA A 216 10.62 8.19 -1.46
CA ALA A 216 9.48 7.86 -2.32
C ALA A 216 10.02 7.46 -3.71
N ARG A 217 10.00 6.17 -4.02
CA ARG A 217 10.61 5.61 -5.22
C ARG A 217 9.90 6.13 -6.47
N VAL A 218 10.66 6.54 -7.47
CA VAL A 218 10.14 6.88 -8.78
C VAL A 218 9.51 5.62 -9.41
N MET A 219 8.28 5.72 -9.89
CA MET A 219 7.59 4.65 -10.61
C MET A 219 7.51 4.99 -12.09
N VAL A 220 8.12 4.19 -12.92
CA VAL A 220 7.98 4.26 -14.38
C VAL A 220 7.36 2.94 -14.84
N HIS A 221 6.23 3.02 -15.55
CA HIS A 221 5.60 1.83 -16.12
C HIS A 221 6.49 1.23 -17.20
N GLU A 222 6.58 -0.10 -17.26
CA GLU A 222 7.45 -0.85 -18.17
C GLU A 222 7.26 -0.54 -19.66
N SER A 223 6.06 -0.09 -20.06
CA SER A 223 5.76 0.34 -21.43
C SER A 223 6.18 1.77 -21.74
N SER A 224 6.75 2.49 -20.78
CA SER A 224 7.17 3.88 -20.95
C SER A 224 8.68 3.95 -21.16
N TYR A 225 9.09 4.91 -21.99
CA TYR A 225 10.47 5.13 -22.33
C TYR A 225 11.00 6.40 -21.67
N VAL A 226 12.11 6.29 -20.98
CA VAL A 226 12.81 7.42 -20.36
C VAL A 226 14.23 7.42 -20.90
N ASP A 227 14.59 8.50 -21.58
CA ASP A 227 15.93 8.65 -22.14
C ASP A 227 17.00 8.79 -21.04
N ASP A 228 18.26 8.60 -21.40
CA ASP A 228 19.39 8.93 -20.55
C ASP A 228 19.40 10.44 -20.21
N ASP A 229 20.04 10.83 -19.10
CA ASP A 229 20.13 12.21 -18.63
C ASP A 229 18.79 12.86 -18.21
N VAL A 230 17.74 12.07 -17.98
CA VAL A 230 16.49 12.52 -17.36
C VAL A 230 16.60 12.45 -15.84
N THR A 231 16.22 13.54 -15.16
CA THR A 231 16.12 13.56 -13.70
C THR A 231 14.66 13.50 -13.30
N ILE A 232 14.30 12.52 -12.43
CA ILE A 232 12.95 12.36 -11.92
C ILE A 232 12.99 12.38 -10.40
N GLY A 233 12.22 13.29 -9.80
CA GLY A 233 12.11 13.43 -8.36
C GLY A 233 11.32 12.30 -7.70
N GLU A 234 11.62 12.06 -6.45
CA GLU A 234 11.01 11.02 -5.62
C GLU A 234 9.47 11.09 -5.62
N GLY A 235 8.81 9.95 -5.61
CA GLY A 235 7.33 9.85 -5.57
C GLY A 235 6.63 10.16 -6.89
N THR A 236 7.37 10.50 -7.94
CA THR A 236 6.79 10.73 -9.26
C THR A 236 6.42 9.42 -9.93
N ARG A 237 5.24 9.39 -10.54
CA ARG A 237 4.66 8.23 -11.22
C ARG A 237 4.47 8.53 -12.70
N ILE A 238 5.04 7.71 -13.56
CA ILE A 238 4.90 7.76 -15.01
C ILE A 238 4.14 6.53 -15.48
N TRP A 239 2.96 6.77 -16.04
CA TRP A 239 2.03 5.72 -16.45
C TRP A 239 2.39 5.17 -17.84
N HIS A 240 1.50 4.38 -18.45
CA HIS A 240 1.72 3.61 -19.66
C HIS A 240 2.04 4.48 -20.89
N PHE A 241 2.91 3.98 -21.75
CA PHE A 241 3.21 4.52 -23.10
C PHE A 241 3.67 5.96 -23.10
N CYS A 242 4.34 6.43 -22.08
CA CYS A 242 4.95 7.75 -22.03
C CYS A 242 6.34 7.74 -22.65
N HIS A 243 6.77 8.90 -23.17
CA HIS A 243 8.16 9.12 -23.54
C HIS A 243 8.67 10.40 -22.87
N VAL A 244 9.69 10.27 -22.05
CA VAL A 244 10.39 11.40 -21.42
C VAL A 244 11.77 11.52 -22.07
N MET A 245 11.97 12.60 -22.81
CA MET A 245 13.17 12.79 -23.59
C MET A 245 14.31 13.41 -22.78
N ARG A 246 15.54 13.19 -23.27
CA ARG A 246 16.80 13.59 -22.64
C ARG A 246 16.83 15.04 -22.15
N GLY A 247 17.57 15.28 -21.08
CA GLY A 247 17.78 16.59 -20.49
C GLY A 247 16.60 17.12 -19.71
N SER A 248 15.45 16.40 -19.68
CA SER A 248 14.26 16.81 -18.94
C SER A 248 14.41 16.60 -17.45
N ARG A 249 13.78 17.47 -16.68
CA ARG A 249 13.76 17.43 -15.20
C ARG A 249 12.33 17.44 -14.71
N ILE A 250 11.94 16.42 -13.96
CA ILE A 250 10.63 16.27 -13.35
C ILE A 250 10.82 16.28 -11.84
N GLY A 251 10.09 17.15 -11.16
CA GLY A 251 10.10 17.28 -9.71
C GLY A 251 9.50 16.08 -8.97
N ARG A 252 9.33 16.22 -7.67
CA ARG A 252 8.82 15.20 -6.76
C ARG A 252 7.31 15.09 -6.80
N GLY A 253 6.78 13.89 -6.54
CA GLY A 253 5.34 13.67 -6.34
C GLY A 253 4.46 13.98 -7.55
N CYS A 254 5.02 14.01 -8.76
CA CYS A 254 4.27 14.26 -9.98
C CYS A 254 3.48 13.02 -10.42
N SER A 255 2.40 13.25 -11.16
CA SER A 255 1.64 12.18 -11.82
C SER A 255 1.58 12.46 -13.31
N ILE A 256 2.26 11.64 -14.10
CA ILE A 256 2.32 11.73 -15.56
C ILE A 256 1.40 10.66 -16.13
N GLY A 257 0.29 11.08 -16.71
CA GLY A 257 -0.76 10.21 -17.24
C GLY A 257 -0.31 9.39 -18.45
N GLN A 258 -1.19 8.52 -18.93
CA GLN A 258 -0.90 7.64 -20.06
C GLN A 258 -0.67 8.42 -21.36
N ASN A 259 0.25 7.94 -22.20
CA ASN A 259 0.54 8.49 -23.52
C ASN A 259 0.94 9.97 -23.49
N VAL A 260 1.70 10.37 -22.48
CA VAL A 260 2.26 11.71 -22.35
C VAL A 260 3.65 11.74 -22.99
N VAL A 261 3.90 12.79 -23.77
CA VAL A 261 5.22 13.07 -24.34
C VAL A 261 5.81 14.29 -23.65
N ILE A 262 6.99 14.13 -23.06
CA ILE A 262 7.79 15.21 -22.48
C ILE A 262 9.03 15.39 -23.37
N GLY A 263 9.06 16.50 -24.08
CA GLY A 263 10.13 16.84 -25.03
C GLY A 263 11.48 17.08 -24.33
N PRO A 264 12.57 17.23 -25.11
CA PRO A 264 13.89 17.41 -24.54
C PRO A 264 13.99 18.75 -23.78
N ASP A 265 14.81 18.77 -22.74
CA ASP A 265 15.13 19.96 -21.92
C ASP A 265 13.90 20.62 -21.26
N VAL A 266 12.81 19.87 -21.02
CA VAL A 266 11.62 20.35 -20.31
C VAL A 266 11.84 20.32 -18.80
N THR A 267 11.34 21.36 -18.10
CA THR A 267 11.37 21.41 -16.65
C THR A 267 9.95 21.36 -16.08
N ILE A 268 9.69 20.42 -15.16
CA ILE A 268 8.42 20.25 -14.45
C ILE A 268 8.73 20.29 -12.97
N GLY A 269 8.08 21.19 -12.23
CA GLY A 269 8.20 21.35 -10.77
C GLY A 269 7.55 20.23 -9.97
N ASP A 270 7.52 20.40 -8.66
CA ASP A 270 7.00 19.41 -7.73
C ASP A 270 5.46 19.32 -7.77
N GLY A 271 4.89 18.12 -7.54
CA GLY A 271 3.46 17.93 -7.36
C GLY A 271 2.58 18.17 -8.60
N CYS A 272 3.17 18.25 -9.79
CA CYS A 272 2.42 18.46 -11.02
C CYS A 272 1.58 17.23 -11.41
N LYS A 273 0.40 17.51 -12.00
CA LYS A 273 -0.48 16.47 -12.54
C LYS A 273 -0.69 16.71 -14.03
N ILE A 274 -0.10 15.86 -14.85
CA ILE A 274 -0.23 15.91 -16.31
C ILE A 274 -1.10 14.72 -16.71
N GLN A 275 -2.27 15.02 -17.26
CA GLN A 275 -3.26 14.02 -17.63
C GLN A 275 -2.91 13.33 -18.96
N ASN A 276 -3.72 12.34 -19.36
CA ASN A 276 -3.46 11.50 -20.52
C ASN A 276 -3.37 12.33 -21.83
N ASN A 277 -2.54 11.85 -22.77
CA ASN A 277 -2.38 12.40 -24.12
C ASN A 277 -1.89 13.85 -24.17
N VAL A 278 -1.17 14.32 -23.15
CA VAL A 278 -0.57 15.67 -23.15
C VAL A 278 0.80 15.64 -23.80
N SER A 279 1.07 16.63 -24.64
CA SER A 279 2.41 16.85 -25.22
C SER A 279 3.03 18.12 -24.66
N VAL A 280 4.12 17.97 -23.92
CA VAL A 280 4.90 19.08 -23.35
C VAL A 280 6.19 19.19 -24.15
N TYR A 281 6.24 20.14 -25.07
CA TYR A 281 7.39 20.27 -25.98
C TYR A 281 8.55 21.07 -25.39
N LYS A 282 9.72 20.96 -26.02
CA LYS A 282 10.91 21.77 -25.70
C LYS A 282 10.58 23.24 -25.58
N GLY A 283 11.11 23.90 -24.54
CA GLY A 283 10.87 25.31 -24.25
C GLY A 283 9.71 25.58 -23.27
N VAL A 284 9.01 24.52 -22.82
CA VAL A 284 7.97 24.64 -21.80
C VAL A 284 8.56 24.41 -20.42
N THR A 285 8.19 25.27 -19.47
CA THR A 285 8.45 25.11 -18.04
C THR A 285 7.13 25.11 -17.29
N LEU A 286 6.90 24.05 -16.49
CA LEU A 286 5.80 23.99 -15.56
C LEU A 286 6.36 24.15 -14.14
N GLU A 287 5.90 25.15 -13.41
CA GLU A 287 6.26 25.32 -11.99
C GLU A 287 5.49 24.32 -11.10
N ASP A 288 5.66 24.39 -9.77
CA ASP A 288 5.04 23.44 -8.84
C ASP A 288 3.51 23.42 -8.90
N SER A 289 2.94 22.25 -8.66
CA SER A 289 1.49 22.04 -8.51
C SER A 289 0.66 22.46 -9.74
N VAL A 290 1.23 22.45 -10.92
CA VAL A 290 0.50 22.71 -12.16
C VAL A 290 -0.35 21.51 -12.54
N PHE A 291 -1.59 21.76 -12.96
CA PHE A 291 -2.48 20.76 -13.53
C PHE A 291 -2.65 20.97 -15.03
N CYS A 292 -2.34 19.95 -15.83
CA CYS A 292 -2.65 19.90 -17.26
C CYS A 292 -3.74 18.84 -17.49
N GLY A 293 -4.90 19.29 -17.95
CA GLY A 293 -6.03 18.43 -18.32
C GLY A 293 -5.72 17.50 -19.49
N PRO A 294 -6.56 16.48 -19.75
CA PRO A 294 -6.35 15.55 -20.85
C PRO A 294 -6.22 16.26 -22.21
N SER A 295 -5.30 15.78 -23.02
CA SER A 295 -5.08 16.27 -24.40
C SER A 295 -4.73 17.76 -24.51
N VAL A 296 -4.16 18.35 -23.47
CA VAL A 296 -3.59 19.71 -23.54
C VAL A 296 -2.37 19.68 -24.48
N VAL A 297 -2.27 20.65 -25.34
CA VAL A 297 -1.17 20.81 -26.31
C VAL A 297 -0.42 22.11 -26.05
N PHE A 298 0.91 22.02 -25.98
CA PHE A 298 1.78 23.18 -26.01
C PHE A 298 2.42 23.29 -27.40
N THR A 299 2.51 24.49 -27.95
CA THR A 299 3.34 24.74 -29.13
C THR A 299 4.71 25.26 -28.72
N ASN A 300 5.69 25.29 -29.62
CA ASN A 300 7.04 25.77 -29.33
C ASN A 300 7.59 26.72 -30.41
N VAL A 301 7.04 26.69 -31.61
CA VAL A 301 7.34 27.62 -32.72
C VAL A 301 6.02 28.26 -33.13
N PHE A 302 6.03 29.59 -33.30
CA PHE A 302 4.81 30.36 -33.57
C PHE A 302 4.28 30.13 -35.01
N ASN A 303 5.16 29.98 -35.97
CA ASN A 303 4.79 29.83 -37.40
C ASN A 303 5.57 28.68 -38.05
N PRO A 304 5.29 27.43 -37.69
CA PRO A 304 6.04 26.28 -38.22
C PRO A 304 5.80 26.08 -39.73
N ARG A 305 6.83 25.65 -40.44
CA ARG A 305 6.78 25.28 -41.86
C ARG A 305 7.62 24.01 -42.07
N ALA A 306 7.09 23.04 -42.76
CA ALA A 306 7.77 21.78 -42.97
C ALA A 306 9.07 21.93 -43.82
N HIS A 307 9.07 22.83 -44.77
CA HIS A 307 10.18 23.07 -45.70
C HIS A 307 11.18 24.16 -45.25
N ILE A 308 10.93 24.79 -44.09
CA ILE A 308 11.80 25.81 -43.52
C ILE A 308 12.11 25.42 -42.08
N PRO A 309 13.34 25.03 -41.74
CA PRO A 309 13.73 24.80 -40.36
C PRO A 309 13.56 26.10 -39.53
N ARG A 310 12.77 26.04 -38.44
CA ARG A 310 12.48 27.21 -37.57
C ARG A 310 12.66 26.88 -36.09
N MET A 311 13.46 25.87 -35.75
CA MET A 311 13.72 25.52 -34.35
C MET A 311 14.54 26.58 -33.61
N ASP A 312 15.25 27.43 -34.32
CA ASP A 312 15.91 28.63 -33.79
C ASP A 312 14.95 29.76 -33.42
N GLU A 313 13.69 29.73 -33.91
CA GLU A 313 12.61 30.61 -33.54
C GLU A 313 11.75 30.10 -32.33
N LEU A 314 12.25 29.12 -31.59
CA LEU A 314 11.59 28.57 -30.43
C LEU A 314 11.28 29.68 -29.41
N ARG A 315 10.02 29.72 -28.90
CA ARG A 315 9.56 30.67 -27.89
C ARG A 315 9.21 29.93 -26.62
N PRO A 316 9.85 30.27 -25.49
CA PRO A 316 9.58 29.60 -24.23
C PRO A 316 8.17 29.91 -23.71
N THR A 317 7.56 28.94 -23.03
CA THR A 317 6.29 29.07 -22.35
C THR A 317 6.49 28.70 -20.87
N VAL A 318 6.01 29.56 -19.96
CA VAL A 318 6.08 29.31 -18.53
C VAL A 318 4.67 29.19 -17.95
N VAL A 319 4.38 28.09 -17.32
CA VAL A 319 3.13 27.90 -16.54
C VAL A 319 3.53 27.99 -15.08
N LYS A 320 3.06 29.05 -14.41
CA LYS A 320 3.41 29.34 -13.03
C LYS A 320 2.67 28.46 -12.03
N LYS A 321 3.20 28.42 -10.83
CA LYS A 321 2.76 27.61 -9.70
C LYS A 321 1.23 27.58 -9.53
N GLY A 322 0.68 26.37 -9.38
CA GLY A 322 -0.75 26.16 -9.07
C GLY A 322 -1.72 26.45 -10.21
N ALA A 323 -1.24 26.80 -11.41
CA ALA A 323 -2.12 27.04 -12.56
C ALA A 323 -2.79 25.73 -13.02
N THR A 324 -4.02 25.86 -13.51
CA THR A 324 -4.83 24.78 -14.06
C THR A 324 -5.12 25.05 -15.53
N ILE A 325 -4.82 24.08 -16.38
CA ILE A 325 -5.13 24.12 -17.82
C ILE A 325 -6.17 23.05 -18.10
N GLY A 326 -7.34 23.47 -18.60
CA GLY A 326 -8.47 22.59 -18.90
C GLY A 326 -8.18 21.64 -20.07
N ALA A 327 -8.99 20.58 -20.18
CA ALA A 327 -8.87 19.56 -21.23
C ALA A 327 -8.93 20.17 -22.64
N ASN A 328 -8.15 19.64 -23.57
CA ASN A 328 -8.07 20.07 -24.98
C ASN A 328 -7.69 21.57 -25.20
N ALA A 329 -7.20 22.25 -24.18
CA ALA A 329 -6.71 23.62 -24.36
C ALA A 329 -5.39 23.61 -25.14
N THR A 330 -5.18 24.63 -25.99
CA THR A 330 -3.94 24.80 -26.74
C THR A 330 -3.18 26.03 -26.28
N ILE A 331 -2.01 25.83 -25.68
CA ILE A 331 -1.16 26.92 -25.19
C ILE A 331 -0.14 27.28 -26.28
N VAL A 332 -0.35 28.43 -26.89
CA VAL A 332 0.55 29.00 -27.90
C VAL A 332 1.83 29.46 -27.22
N CYS A 333 2.97 29.16 -27.84
CA CYS A 333 4.29 29.47 -27.31
C CYS A 333 4.56 30.96 -27.13
N GLY A 334 5.49 31.30 -26.25
CA GLY A 334 5.90 32.68 -26.00
C GLY A 334 5.05 33.42 -24.94
N HIS A 335 4.17 32.70 -24.26
CA HIS A 335 3.28 33.28 -23.22
C HIS A 335 3.58 32.70 -21.83
N THR A 336 3.26 33.48 -20.81
CA THR A 336 3.30 33.04 -19.41
C THR A 336 1.88 32.93 -18.90
N ILE A 337 1.52 31.75 -18.37
CA ILE A 337 0.29 31.53 -17.60
C ILE A 337 0.59 31.87 -16.15
N GLY A 338 -0.17 32.79 -15.57
CA GLY A 338 0.06 33.28 -14.20
C GLY A 338 -0.17 32.25 -13.11
N SER A 339 0.37 32.49 -11.91
CA SER A 339 0.16 31.61 -10.75
C SER A 339 -1.33 31.49 -10.44
N TYR A 340 -1.77 30.23 -10.18
CA TYR A 340 -3.16 29.89 -9.88
C TYR A 340 -4.18 30.32 -10.96
N ALA A 341 -3.73 30.66 -12.16
CA ALA A 341 -4.62 30.94 -13.28
C ALA A 341 -5.40 29.68 -13.69
N PHE A 342 -6.62 29.89 -14.17
CA PHE A 342 -7.46 28.83 -14.70
C PHE A 342 -7.73 29.09 -16.19
N VAL A 343 -7.24 28.21 -17.04
CA VAL A 343 -7.50 28.17 -18.48
C VAL A 343 -8.65 27.21 -18.72
N GLY A 344 -9.71 27.65 -19.36
CA GLY A 344 -10.88 26.82 -19.65
C GLY A 344 -10.57 25.64 -20.57
N ALA A 345 -11.43 24.61 -20.54
CA ALA A 345 -11.32 23.51 -21.50
C ALA A 345 -11.58 23.99 -22.93
N GLY A 346 -10.76 23.52 -23.88
CA GLY A 346 -10.88 23.87 -25.29
C GLY A 346 -10.45 25.32 -25.66
N ALA A 347 -9.80 26.04 -24.73
CA ALA A 347 -9.30 27.37 -24.96
C ALA A 347 -8.09 27.41 -25.91
#